data_ca3fc09cbed6b58fb63e078add1db60d
#
_entry.id   ca3fc09cbed6b58fb63e078add1db60d
#
_cell.length_a   1.000
_cell.length_b   1.000
_cell.length_c   1.000
_cell.angle_alpha   90.00
_cell.angle_beta   90.00
_cell.angle_gamma   90.00
#
_symmetry.space_group_name_H-M   'P 1'
#
loop_
_entity.id
_entity.type
_entity.pdbx_description
1 polymer ?
#
loop_
_entity_poly.entity_id
_entity_poly.type
_entity_poly.pdbx_seq_one_letter_code
_entity_poly.pdbx_strand_id
1 'polypeptide(L)'
;MNPPLESTLAHHNAEHAAALRDELIDVHLDARSELLDNPFYSGHRFGERLDNYLLSPGFDLVTARIGADIIGYAFGGTLPASTLWWRGAEVDDPEVTRETGERTFAFREILVRRAHQRRGHAHRLHDALLGARSEERATLLVRDDNPARQL
;
A
#
# COMPACT_ATOMS: atom_id res chain seq x y z
N MET A 1 22.13 22.86 -11.95
CA MET A 1 21.19 21.74 -11.80
C MET A 1 20.44 21.90 -10.49
N ASN A 2 19.14 22.01 -10.57
CA ASN A 2 18.33 22.07 -9.36
C ASN A 2 18.21 20.67 -8.75
N PRO A 3 18.32 20.54 -7.42
CA PRO A 3 18.04 19.25 -6.80
C PRO A 3 16.59 18.83 -7.08
N PRO A 4 16.29 17.50 -7.13
CA PRO A 4 14.91 17.07 -7.28
C PRO A 4 14.08 17.64 -6.14
N LEU A 5 12.84 18.05 -6.44
CA LEU A 5 11.92 18.52 -5.42
C LEU A 5 11.62 17.39 -4.46
N GLU A 6 11.80 17.63 -3.16
CA GLU A 6 11.46 16.66 -2.15
C GLU A 6 9.95 16.57 -1.99
N SER A 7 9.46 15.34 -1.83
CA SER A 7 8.07 15.12 -1.51
C SER A 7 7.81 15.34 -0.02
N THR A 8 6.61 15.80 0.29
CA THR A 8 6.12 15.92 1.65
C THR A 8 5.29 14.68 1.97
N LEU A 9 5.62 14.00 3.06
CA LEU A 9 4.90 12.81 3.51
C LEU A 9 3.85 13.19 4.55
N ALA A 10 2.68 12.54 4.47
CA ALA A 10 1.61 12.72 5.45
C ALA A 10 0.89 11.40 5.67
N HIS A 11 0.47 11.16 6.94
CA HIS A 11 -0.33 10.01 7.31
C HIS A 11 -1.81 10.38 7.31
N HIS A 12 -2.65 9.42 6.89
CA HIS A 12 -4.10 9.59 6.82
C HIS A 12 -4.78 8.36 7.40
N ASN A 13 -5.80 8.58 8.24
CA ASN A 13 -6.66 7.49 8.69
C ASN A 13 -7.66 7.11 7.59
N ALA A 14 -8.53 6.12 7.86
CA ALA A 14 -9.48 5.64 6.86
C ALA A 14 -10.42 6.73 6.36
N GLU A 15 -10.89 7.61 7.24
CA GLU A 15 -11.80 8.70 6.87
C GLU A 15 -11.12 9.68 5.91
N HIS A 16 -9.92 10.10 6.22
CA HIS A 16 -9.16 11.00 5.35
C HIS A 16 -8.77 10.32 4.04
N ALA A 17 -8.40 9.04 4.09
CA ALA A 17 -8.06 8.27 2.89
C ALA A 17 -9.26 8.14 1.96
N ALA A 18 -10.46 7.95 2.51
CA ALA A 18 -11.69 7.91 1.71
C ALA A 18 -11.91 9.20 0.92
N ALA A 19 -11.58 10.34 1.52
CA ALA A 19 -11.68 11.63 0.84
C ALA A 19 -10.66 11.79 -0.30
N LEU A 20 -9.58 11.01 -0.29
CA LEU A 20 -8.54 11.03 -1.33
C LEU A 20 -8.73 9.94 -2.39
N ARG A 21 -9.83 9.20 -2.34
CA ARG A 21 -10.07 8.01 -3.16
C ARG A 21 -9.80 8.24 -4.64
N ASP A 22 -10.34 9.30 -5.21
CA ASP A 22 -10.19 9.59 -6.65
C ASP A 22 -8.73 9.91 -7.01
N GLU A 23 -8.03 10.64 -6.16
CA GLU A 23 -6.61 10.92 -6.35
C GLU A 23 -5.77 9.65 -6.28
N LEU A 24 -6.10 8.73 -5.35
CA LEU A 24 -5.39 7.45 -5.23
C LEU A 24 -5.62 6.56 -6.44
N ILE A 25 -6.85 6.53 -6.97
CA ILE A 25 -7.16 5.82 -8.21
C ILE A 25 -6.35 6.39 -9.37
N ASP A 26 -6.23 7.71 -9.44
CA ASP A 26 -5.45 8.36 -10.49
C ASP A 26 -3.97 7.96 -10.44
N VAL A 27 -3.37 7.93 -9.25
CA VAL A 27 -1.99 7.45 -9.07
C VAL A 27 -1.86 5.99 -9.51
N HIS A 28 -2.83 5.15 -9.13
CA HIS A 28 -2.85 3.74 -9.53
C HIS A 28 -2.87 3.58 -11.04
N LEU A 29 -3.76 4.30 -11.73
CA LEU A 29 -3.89 4.21 -13.19
C LEU A 29 -2.60 4.65 -13.88
N ASP A 30 -1.94 5.69 -13.40
CA ASP A 30 -0.67 6.14 -13.93
C ASP A 30 0.43 5.10 -13.69
N ALA A 31 0.61 4.66 -12.47
CA ALA A 31 1.68 3.75 -12.10
C ALA A 31 1.53 2.37 -12.75
N ARG A 32 0.30 1.93 -13.00
CA ARG A 32 -0.03 0.64 -13.59
C ARG A 32 -0.47 0.73 -15.05
N SER A 33 -0.15 1.83 -15.74
CA SER A 33 -0.65 2.09 -17.08
C SER A 33 -0.34 0.98 -18.10
N GLU A 34 0.73 0.23 -17.90
CA GLU A 34 1.10 -0.89 -18.77
C GLU A 34 0.34 -2.19 -18.46
N LEU A 35 -0.41 -2.24 -17.36
CA LEU A 35 -1.10 -3.44 -16.89
C LEU A 35 -2.62 -3.32 -16.96
N LEU A 36 -3.15 -2.22 -17.52
CA LEU A 36 -4.59 -1.95 -17.51
C LEU A 36 -5.40 -2.91 -18.38
N ASP A 37 -4.76 -3.68 -19.28
CA ASP A 37 -5.41 -4.75 -20.03
C ASP A 37 -5.86 -5.90 -19.12
N ASN A 38 -5.23 -6.05 -17.95
CA ASN A 38 -5.66 -7.01 -16.94
C ASN A 38 -6.75 -6.36 -16.07
N PRO A 39 -7.99 -6.90 -16.05
CA PRO A 39 -9.08 -6.31 -15.28
C PRO A 39 -8.78 -6.11 -13.81
N PHE A 40 -7.89 -6.91 -13.23
CA PHE A 40 -7.47 -6.75 -11.84
C PHE A 40 -6.93 -5.34 -11.56
N TYR A 41 -6.25 -4.73 -12.54
CA TYR A 41 -5.63 -3.41 -12.39
C TYR A 41 -6.52 -2.26 -12.84
N SER A 42 -7.78 -2.51 -13.23
CA SER A 42 -8.70 -1.44 -13.60
C SER A 42 -8.94 -0.50 -12.42
N GLY A 43 -9.28 0.76 -12.72
CA GLY A 43 -9.62 1.74 -11.68
C GLY A 43 -10.81 1.30 -10.84
N HIS A 44 -11.81 0.66 -11.47
CA HIS A 44 -12.98 0.14 -10.78
C HIS A 44 -12.60 -0.94 -9.76
N ARG A 45 -11.81 -1.92 -10.17
CA ARG A 45 -11.36 -3.01 -9.30
C ARG A 45 -10.45 -2.51 -8.18
N PHE A 46 -9.56 -1.60 -8.50
CA PHE A 46 -8.72 -0.98 -7.47
C PHE A 46 -9.56 -0.23 -6.45
N GLY A 47 -10.56 0.54 -6.91
CA GLY A 47 -11.45 1.28 -6.02
C GLY A 47 -12.23 0.35 -5.09
N GLU A 48 -12.72 -0.79 -5.59
CA GLU A 48 -13.41 -1.78 -4.77
C GLU A 48 -12.46 -2.35 -3.69
N ARG A 49 -11.23 -2.68 -4.06
CA ARG A 49 -10.24 -3.17 -3.09
C ARG A 49 -9.92 -2.13 -2.04
N LEU A 50 -9.72 -0.89 -2.47
CA LEU A 50 -9.44 0.21 -1.54
C LEU A 50 -10.59 0.38 -0.54
N ASP A 51 -11.83 0.36 -1.02
CA ASP A 51 -13.00 0.48 -0.15
C ASP A 51 -13.00 -0.61 0.94
N ASN A 52 -12.60 -1.83 0.58
CA ASN A 52 -12.47 -2.92 1.54
C ASN A 52 -11.33 -2.69 2.53
N TYR A 53 -10.18 -2.23 2.04
CA TYR A 53 -9.02 -2.00 2.91
C TYR A 53 -9.28 -0.89 3.92
N LEU A 54 -10.08 0.12 3.55
CA LEU A 54 -10.46 1.19 4.47
C LEU A 54 -11.22 0.69 5.71
N LEU A 55 -11.82 -0.49 5.63
CA LEU A 55 -12.52 -1.12 6.75
C LEU A 55 -11.58 -1.86 7.69
N SER A 56 -10.30 -2.00 7.34
CA SER A 56 -9.34 -2.75 8.15
C SER A 56 -9.04 -2.03 9.45
N PRO A 57 -8.96 -2.75 10.59
CA PRO A 57 -8.48 -2.14 11.83
C PRO A 57 -7.08 -1.59 11.65
N GLY A 58 -6.80 -0.44 12.27
CA GLY A 58 -5.48 0.15 12.22
C GLY A 58 -5.04 0.62 10.84
N PHE A 59 -5.98 0.86 9.92
CA PHE A 59 -5.65 1.36 8.59
C PHE A 59 -4.82 2.63 8.67
N ASP A 60 -3.76 2.69 7.88
CA ASP A 60 -2.92 3.88 7.74
C ASP A 60 -2.52 4.03 6.28
N LEU A 61 -2.63 5.24 5.76
CA LEU A 61 -2.19 5.63 4.43
C LEU A 61 -1.11 6.69 4.59
N VAL A 62 0.02 6.51 3.88
CA VAL A 62 1.02 7.56 3.74
C VAL A 62 0.99 8.04 2.30
N THR A 63 0.88 9.36 2.11
CA THR A 63 0.98 9.99 0.80
C THR A 63 2.29 10.74 0.68
N ALA A 64 2.83 10.80 -0.53
CA ALA A 64 3.94 11.68 -0.90
C ALA A 64 3.40 12.73 -1.87
N ARG A 65 3.57 14.00 -1.55
CA ARG A 65 3.12 15.11 -2.40
C ARG A 65 4.28 15.97 -2.84
N ILE A 66 4.21 16.42 -4.07
CA ILE A 66 5.04 17.54 -4.57
C ILE A 66 4.05 18.64 -4.96
N GLY A 67 4.11 19.77 -4.24
CA GLY A 67 3.06 20.77 -4.36
C GLY A 67 1.71 20.21 -3.96
N ALA A 68 0.69 20.37 -4.80
CA ALA A 68 -0.65 19.88 -4.57
C ALA A 68 -0.85 18.42 -5.03
N ASP A 69 0.12 17.86 -5.76
CA ASP A 69 -0.05 16.58 -6.43
C ASP A 69 0.43 15.41 -5.56
N ILE A 70 -0.39 14.38 -5.43
CA ILE A 70 0.05 13.11 -4.87
C ILE A 70 0.87 12.39 -5.94
N ILE A 71 2.15 12.15 -5.63
CA ILE A 71 3.06 11.47 -6.56
C ILE A 71 3.26 10.00 -6.19
N GLY A 72 2.80 9.59 -5.01
CA GLY A 72 2.91 8.22 -4.57
C GLY A 72 2.19 8.00 -3.23
N TYR A 73 1.99 6.73 -2.90
CA TYR A 73 1.33 6.37 -1.65
C TYR A 73 1.72 4.95 -1.22
N ALA A 74 1.50 4.68 0.07
CA ALA A 74 1.58 3.34 0.63
C ALA A 74 0.49 3.20 1.70
N PHE A 75 -0.13 2.03 1.80
CA PHE A 75 -1.12 1.80 2.83
C PHE A 75 -1.19 0.34 3.27
N GLY A 76 -1.79 0.14 4.42
CA GLY A 76 -2.03 -1.17 4.98
C GLY A 76 -2.90 -1.08 6.23
N GLY A 77 -3.05 -2.20 6.90
CA GLY A 77 -3.83 -2.30 8.13
C GLY A 77 -3.44 -3.54 8.92
N THR A 78 -3.98 -3.65 10.13
CA THR A 78 -3.70 -4.78 11.01
C THR A 78 -4.55 -5.99 10.62
N LEU A 79 -3.94 -7.18 10.59
CA LEU A 79 -4.69 -8.41 10.34
C LEU A 79 -5.56 -8.76 11.56
N PRO A 80 -6.88 -9.00 11.35
CA PRO A 80 -7.74 -9.46 12.43
C PRO A 80 -7.40 -10.89 12.84
N ALA A 81 -7.81 -11.29 14.06
CA ALA A 81 -7.58 -12.64 14.54
C ALA A 81 -8.22 -13.70 13.62
N SER A 82 -9.32 -13.37 12.97
CA SER A 82 -10.07 -14.26 12.07
C SER A 82 -9.60 -14.17 10.61
N THR A 83 -8.44 -13.58 10.35
CA THR A 83 -7.97 -13.35 8.97
C THR A 83 -7.80 -14.65 8.19
N LEU A 84 -8.07 -14.58 6.89
CA LEU A 84 -7.79 -15.65 5.93
C LEU A 84 -6.45 -15.42 5.20
N TRP A 85 -5.64 -14.48 5.66
CA TRP A 85 -4.38 -14.08 5.01
C TRP A 85 -3.45 -15.26 4.74
N TRP A 86 -3.35 -16.16 5.73
CA TRP A 86 -2.41 -17.28 5.65
C TRP A 86 -2.98 -18.49 4.90
N ARG A 87 -4.24 -18.43 4.45
CA ARG A 87 -4.86 -19.52 3.69
C ARG A 87 -4.12 -19.71 2.37
N GLY A 88 -3.68 -20.90 2.08
CA GLY A 88 -2.93 -21.21 0.85
C GLY A 88 -1.45 -20.89 0.92
N ALA A 89 -0.96 -20.31 2.03
CA ALA A 89 0.47 -20.14 2.24
C ALA A 89 1.10 -21.50 2.55
N GLU A 90 2.31 -21.73 2.02
CA GLU A 90 3.05 -22.96 2.28
C GLU A 90 3.81 -22.88 3.62
N VAL A 91 3.06 -22.57 4.68
CA VAL A 91 3.60 -22.43 6.04
C VAL A 91 2.78 -23.30 6.96
N ASP A 92 3.41 -24.32 7.54
CA ASP A 92 2.74 -25.30 8.41
C ASP A 92 2.90 -25.00 9.90
N ASP A 93 3.65 -23.97 10.27
CA ASP A 93 3.88 -23.63 11.67
C ASP A 93 2.75 -22.76 12.22
N PRO A 94 1.91 -23.28 13.15
CA PRO A 94 0.81 -22.52 13.74
C PRO A 94 1.28 -21.23 14.44
N GLU A 95 2.50 -21.19 14.97
CA GLU A 95 3.02 -19.99 15.61
C GLU A 95 3.27 -18.87 14.59
N VAL A 96 3.65 -19.23 13.36
CA VAL A 96 3.87 -18.24 12.30
C VAL A 96 2.53 -17.69 11.82
N THR A 97 1.51 -18.52 11.67
CA THR A 97 0.22 -18.12 11.09
C THR A 97 -0.78 -17.60 12.11
N ARG A 98 -0.43 -17.63 13.42
CA ARG A 98 -1.32 -17.16 14.47
C ARG A 98 -1.47 -15.65 14.42
N GLU A 99 -2.72 -15.18 14.42
CA GLU A 99 -3.03 -13.74 14.46
C GLU A 99 -3.89 -13.43 15.67
N THR A 100 -3.68 -12.25 16.24
CA THR A 100 -4.37 -11.83 17.46
C THR A 100 -5.25 -10.59 17.24
N GLY A 101 -5.16 -9.97 16.07
CA GLY A 101 -5.77 -8.66 15.82
C GLY A 101 -4.83 -7.49 16.12
N GLU A 102 -3.66 -7.77 16.69
CA GLU A 102 -2.66 -6.74 17.06
C GLU A 102 -1.24 -7.13 16.67
N ARG A 103 -1.04 -8.32 16.10
CA ARG A 103 0.29 -8.89 15.90
C ARG A 103 0.94 -8.50 14.59
N THR A 104 0.18 -8.46 13.50
CA THR A 104 0.75 -8.33 12.16
C THR A 104 0.13 -7.18 11.39
N PHE A 105 0.97 -6.30 10.88
CA PHE A 105 0.56 -5.26 9.93
C PHE A 105 0.65 -5.83 8.52
N ALA A 106 -0.47 -5.81 7.79
CA ALA A 106 -0.51 -6.22 6.39
C ALA A 106 -0.24 -5.00 5.51
N PHE A 107 0.92 -5.02 4.86
CA PHE A 107 1.30 -3.99 3.88
C PHE A 107 0.54 -4.30 2.59
N ARG A 108 -0.39 -3.45 2.20
CA ARG A 108 -1.30 -3.75 1.10
C ARG A 108 -0.79 -3.26 -0.25
N GLU A 109 -0.30 -2.03 -0.31
CA GLU A 109 0.13 -1.47 -1.59
C GLU A 109 1.11 -0.33 -1.41
N ILE A 110 2.01 -0.18 -2.38
CA ILE A 110 2.92 0.96 -2.51
C ILE A 110 3.07 1.26 -4.00
N LEU A 111 2.83 2.50 -4.38
CA LEU A 111 2.96 2.94 -5.77
C LEU A 111 3.50 4.37 -5.84
N VAL A 112 4.27 4.61 -6.89
CA VAL A 112 4.78 5.95 -7.24
C VAL A 112 4.46 6.19 -8.72
N ARG A 113 4.00 7.41 -9.05
CA ARG A 113 3.75 7.80 -10.44
C ARG A 113 4.99 7.57 -11.29
N ARG A 114 4.81 7.17 -12.53
CA ARG A 114 5.91 6.78 -13.43
C ARG A 114 6.98 7.85 -13.55
N ALA A 115 6.57 9.13 -13.66
CA ALA A 115 7.50 10.24 -13.79
C ALA A 115 8.40 10.45 -12.57
N HIS A 116 8.04 9.88 -11.43
CA HIS A 116 8.75 10.06 -10.16
C HIS A 116 9.41 8.79 -9.64
N GLN A 117 9.37 7.70 -10.40
CA GLN A 117 9.97 6.43 -10.02
C GLN A 117 11.51 6.50 -10.02
N ARG A 118 12.13 5.61 -9.24
CA ARG A 118 13.59 5.47 -9.12
C ARG A 118 14.28 6.71 -8.54
N ARG A 119 13.58 7.44 -7.68
CA ARG A 119 14.10 8.64 -7.00
C ARG A 119 14.02 8.50 -5.48
N GLY A 120 13.78 7.28 -4.96
CA GLY A 120 13.74 7.01 -3.54
C GLY A 120 12.39 7.26 -2.86
N HIS A 121 11.34 7.66 -3.58
CA HIS A 121 10.04 7.94 -2.98
C HIS A 121 9.39 6.68 -2.40
N ALA A 122 9.46 5.55 -3.10
CA ALA A 122 8.90 4.30 -2.60
C ALA A 122 9.56 3.88 -1.30
N HIS A 123 10.88 4.02 -1.20
CA HIS A 123 11.63 3.68 0.01
C HIS A 123 11.19 4.56 1.18
N ARG A 124 11.05 5.87 0.94
CA ARG A 124 10.58 6.81 1.97
C ARG A 124 9.16 6.50 2.43
N LEU A 125 8.26 6.16 1.50
CA LEU A 125 6.88 5.79 1.81
C LEU A 125 6.84 4.51 2.65
N HIS A 126 7.61 3.50 2.26
CA HIS A 126 7.74 2.25 2.99
C HIS A 126 8.20 2.48 4.43
N ASP A 127 9.27 3.25 4.60
CA ASP A 127 9.83 3.50 5.92
C ASP A 127 8.88 4.32 6.79
N ALA A 128 8.19 5.30 6.20
CA ALA A 128 7.23 6.11 6.93
C ALA A 128 6.04 5.27 7.41
N LEU A 129 5.52 4.39 6.55
CA LEU A 129 4.38 3.55 6.93
C LEU A 129 4.75 2.56 8.03
N LEU A 130 5.85 1.81 7.87
CA LEU A 130 6.24 0.81 8.83
C LEU A 130 6.82 1.41 10.12
N GLY A 131 7.50 2.56 10.01
CA GLY A 131 8.10 3.21 11.17
C GLY A 131 7.09 3.71 12.20
N ALA A 132 5.84 3.92 11.79
CA ALA A 132 4.77 4.37 12.68
C ALA A 132 3.99 3.21 13.32
N ARG A 133 4.35 1.95 13.04
CA ARG A 133 3.58 0.77 13.48
C ARG A 133 4.11 0.21 14.78
N SER A 134 3.19 -0.32 15.59
CA SER A 134 3.49 -0.97 16.86
C SER A 134 3.33 -2.50 16.82
N GLU A 135 2.85 -3.05 15.71
CA GLU A 135 2.72 -4.49 15.57
C GLU A 135 4.09 -5.18 15.63
N GLU A 136 4.10 -6.43 16.08
CA GLU A 136 5.30 -7.24 16.18
C GLU A 136 6.01 -7.46 14.85
N ARG A 137 5.22 -7.54 13.77
CA ARG A 137 5.75 -7.85 12.43
C ARG A 137 4.86 -7.26 11.34
N ALA A 138 5.40 -7.24 10.12
CA ALA A 138 4.67 -6.85 8.92
C ALA A 138 4.75 -7.97 7.88
N THR A 139 3.75 -8.05 7.02
CA THR A 139 3.70 -9.02 5.93
C THR A 139 3.16 -8.36 4.68
N LEU A 140 3.48 -8.93 3.51
CA LEU A 140 2.91 -8.50 2.24
C LEU A 140 2.72 -9.69 1.31
N LEU A 141 1.80 -9.56 0.38
CA LEU A 141 1.60 -10.52 -0.71
C LEU A 141 1.91 -9.82 -2.02
N VAL A 142 2.63 -10.52 -2.90
CA VAL A 142 3.02 -10.03 -4.21
C VAL A 142 2.49 -10.99 -5.26
N ARG A 143 1.78 -10.44 -6.27
CA ARG A 143 1.32 -11.25 -7.40
C ARG A 143 2.52 -11.73 -8.22
N ASP A 144 2.41 -12.92 -8.80
CA ASP A 144 3.48 -13.49 -9.61
C ASP A 144 3.81 -12.63 -10.83
N ASP A 145 2.83 -11.90 -11.35
CA ASP A 145 2.99 -11.03 -12.51
C ASP A 145 3.46 -9.62 -12.16
N ASN A 146 3.73 -9.34 -10.88
CA ASN A 146 4.18 -8.01 -10.44
C ASN A 146 5.68 -7.87 -10.67
N PRO A 147 6.14 -6.89 -11.47
CA PRO A 147 7.57 -6.68 -11.72
C PRO A 147 8.37 -6.43 -10.44
N ALA A 148 7.76 -5.85 -9.41
CA ALA A 148 8.45 -5.57 -8.14
C ALA A 148 8.87 -6.84 -7.40
N ARG A 149 8.31 -7.99 -7.74
CA ARG A 149 8.68 -9.28 -7.14
C ARG A 149 10.14 -9.65 -7.40
N GLN A 150 10.72 -9.12 -8.48
CA GLN A 150 12.08 -9.46 -8.90
C GLN A 150 13.15 -8.51 -8.36
N LEU A 151 12.75 -7.55 -7.56
CA LEU A 151 13.68 -6.58 -6.98
C LEU A 151 14.33 -7.10 -5.71
#